data_5a415f3f7197f5d31d0d1207a4630efa
#
_entry.id   5a415f3f7197f5d31d0d1207a4630efa
#
_cell.length_a   1.000
_cell.length_b   1.000
_cell.length_c   1.000
_cell.angle_alpha   90.00
_cell.angle_beta   90.00
_cell.angle_gamma   90.00
#
_symmetry.space_group_name_H-M   'P 1'
#
loop_
_entity.id
_entity.type
_entity.pdbx_description
1 polymer ?
#
loop_
_entity_poly.entity_id
_entity_poly.type
_entity_poly.pdbx_seq_one_letter_code
_entity_poly.pdbx_strand_id
1 'polypeptide(L)'
;MALMGSVGSGKSSTGNTILGRNAFIEMFAPQAVTRTCRRETARVRRRNISVIDTAGLFNSTMHEMQLNDEMEKFARLSFPGLHVFLLVIRLDVRITDEEKNIVKWIRSNFGEDAARYTFILFTHDDQLNGRPLDDFIRDSPDLQSLINSCDGRYHSFNNINRENQEQVTMLLEKIDQMMERNMTHHPTPERFNTIQERIRRLEIGACVGIIGATALILVTDTNTGSS
;
A
#
# COMPACT_ATOMS: atom_id res chain seq x y z
N MET A 1 0.93 -7.64 -2.35
CA MET A 1 1.49 -6.49 -1.60
C MET A 1 0.86 -5.20 -2.09
N ALA A 2 0.68 -4.21 -1.21
CA ALA A 2 0.11 -2.92 -1.55
C ALA A 2 1.13 -1.81 -1.35
N LEU A 3 1.29 -0.93 -2.34
CA LEU A 3 2.14 0.24 -2.29
C LEU A 3 1.34 1.41 -1.75
N MET A 4 1.76 1.95 -0.61
CA MET A 4 1.19 3.13 0.03
C MET A 4 2.22 4.26 0.01
N GLY A 5 1.80 5.50 0.10
CA GLY A 5 2.72 6.64 0.12
C GLY A 5 2.13 7.88 -0.55
N SER A 6 2.77 9.03 -0.31
CA SER A 6 2.40 10.31 -0.88
C SER A 6 2.50 10.35 -2.41
N VAL A 7 1.90 11.35 -3.02
CA VAL A 7 2.02 11.58 -4.47
C VAL A 7 3.49 11.87 -4.81
N GLY A 8 4.02 11.20 -5.84
CA GLY A 8 5.41 11.35 -6.25
C GLY A 8 6.43 10.58 -5.40
N SER A 9 6.01 9.75 -4.44
CA SER A 9 6.93 8.93 -3.63
C SER A 9 7.63 7.80 -4.42
N GLY A 10 7.23 7.54 -5.66
CA GLY A 10 7.81 6.49 -6.50
C GLY A 10 7.10 5.13 -6.43
N LYS A 11 5.83 5.08 -6.00
CA LYS A 11 5.04 3.84 -5.91
C LYS A 11 5.00 3.05 -7.21
N SER A 12 4.59 3.67 -8.30
CA SER A 12 4.50 3.03 -9.62
C SER A 12 5.85 2.50 -10.09
N SER A 13 6.92 3.30 -9.89
CA SER A 13 8.29 2.92 -10.20
C SER A 13 8.76 1.72 -9.37
N THR A 14 8.47 1.75 -8.07
CA THR A 14 8.71 0.63 -7.15
C THR A 14 7.98 -0.64 -7.60
N GLY A 15 6.71 -0.52 -8.00
CA GLY A 15 5.93 -1.63 -8.53
C GLY A 15 6.56 -2.23 -9.78
N ASN A 16 7.04 -1.39 -10.70
CA ASN A 16 7.76 -1.82 -11.91
C ASN A 16 9.08 -2.52 -11.57
N THR A 17 9.83 -2.00 -10.61
CA THR A 17 11.06 -2.62 -10.11
C THR A 17 10.78 -4.00 -9.53
N ILE A 18 9.77 -4.15 -8.68
CA ILE A 18 9.38 -5.43 -8.07
C ILE A 18 8.95 -6.45 -9.15
N LEU A 19 8.16 -6.02 -10.13
CA LEU A 19 7.61 -6.88 -11.17
C LEU A 19 8.60 -7.17 -12.30
N GLY A 20 9.75 -6.46 -12.35
CA GLY A 20 10.77 -6.60 -13.39
C GLY A 20 10.29 -6.20 -14.79
N ARG A 21 9.25 -5.35 -14.88
CA ARG A 21 8.69 -4.85 -16.14
C ARG A 21 7.93 -3.54 -15.95
N ASN A 22 7.73 -2.78 -17.01
CA ASN A 22 6.92 -1.56 -17.00
C ASN A 22 5.42 -1.94 -16.98
N ALA A 23 4.90 -2.25 -15.80
CA ALA A 23 3.50 -2.64 -15.56
C ALA A 23 2.62 -1.44 -15.23
N PHE A 24 3.19 -0.47 -14.52
CA PHE A 24 2.53 0.77 -14.11
C PHE A 24 3.05 1.95 -14.91
N ILE A 25 2.19 2.94 -15.15
CA ILE A 25 2.57 4.17 -15.86
C ILE A 25 3.37 5.04 -14.91
N GLU A 26 4.55 5.43 -15.37
CA GLU A 26 5.41 6.38 -14.67
C GLU A 26 5.47 7.67 -15.49
N MET A 27 5.12 8.77 -14.86
CA MET A 27 5.32 10.09 -15.44
C MET A 27 5.77 11.05 -14.34
N PHE A 28 6.75 11.86 -14.65
CA PHE A 28 7.11 12.98 -13.80
C PHE A 28 6.14 14.13 -14.10
N ALA A 29 5.15 14.31 -13.23
CA ALA A 29 4.16 15.36 -13.38
C ALA A 29 3.88 16.02 -12.01
N PRO A 30 3.60 17.35 -12.00
CA PRO A 30 3.22 18.05 -10.76
C PRO A 30 1.91 17.56 -10.14
N GLN A 31 1.09 16.86 -10.93
CA GLN A 31 -0.19 16.30 -10.49
C GLN A 31 -0.09 14.78 -10.36
N ALA A 32 -0.98 14.20 -9.55
CA ALA A 32 -1.08 12.75 -9.41
C ALA A 32 -1.29 12.06 -10.77
N VAL A 33 -0.32 11.22 -11.15
CA VAL A 33 -0.36 10.45 -12.41
C VAL A 33 -1.27 9.23 -12.22
N THR A 34 -1.14 8.56 -11.10
CA THR A 34 -1.99 7.42 -10.73
C THR A 34 -3.28 7.97 -10.14
N ARG A 35 -4.34 8.01 -10.96
CA ARG A 35 -5.66 8.50 -10.54
C ARG A 35 -6.53 7.43 -9.89
N THR A 36 -6.16 6.18 -10.01
CA THR A 36 -6.97 5.04 -9.57
C THR A 36 -6.10 3.84 -9.25
N CYS A 37 -6.47 3.06 -8.22
CA CYS A 37 -5.75 1.85 -7.84
C CYS A 37 -5.70 0.84 -8.99
N ARG A 38 -4.54 0.18 -9.15
CA ARG A 38 -4.31 -0.86 -10.15
C ARG A 38 -3.56 -2.03 -9.54
N ARG A 39 -3.93 -3.24 -9.96
CA ARG A 39 -3.24 -4.47 -9.59
C ARG A 39 -2.57 -5.07 -10.82
N GLU A 40 -1.28 -5.38 -10.67
CA GLU A 40 -0.48 -6.08 -11.66
C GLU A 40 0.19 -7.30 -11.02
N THR A 41 0.41 -8.33 -11.83
CA THR A 41 0.99 -9.60 -11.37
C THR A 41 2.10 -10.03 -12.30
N ALA A 42 3.18 -10.55 -11.73
CA ALA A 42 4.28 -11.16 -12.47
C ALA A 42 4.83 -12.38 -11.73
N ARG A 43 5.51 -13.24 -12.48
CA ARG A 43 6.28 -14.33 -11.90
C ARG A 43 7.70 -13.85 -11.61
N VAL A 44 7.98 -13.57 -10.34
CA VAL A 44 9.29 -13.11 -9.86
C VAL A 44 9.93 -14.24 -9.07
N ARG A 45 11.14 -14.70 -9.46
CA ARG A 45 11.87 -15.80 -8.78
C ARG A 45 10.99 -17.02 -8.46
N ARG A 46 10.23 -17.51 -9.46
CA ARG A 46 9.30 -18.66 -9.34
C ARG A 46 8.08 -18.43 -8.43
N ARG A 47 7.85 -17.20 -7.95
CA ARG A 47 6.67 -16.81 -7.15
C ARG A 47 5.73 -15.94 -7.97
N ASN A 48 4.44 -16.12 -7.80
CA ASN A 48 3.45 -15.20 -8.33
C ASN A 48 3.35 -14.01 -7.38
N ILE A 49 3.89 -12.87 -7.78
CA ILE A 49 3.85 -11.62 -7.02
C ILE A 49 2.77 -10.73 -7.60
N SER A 50 1.87 -10.29 -6.74
CA SER A 50 0.83 -9.32 -7.07
C SER A 50 1.12 -8.01 -6.35
N VAL A 51 1.19 -6.91 -7.10
CA VAL A 51 1.42 -5.55 -6.60
C VAL A 51 0.19 -4.71 -6.88
N ILE A 52 -0.29 -3.99 -5.88
CA ILE A 52 -1.34 -3.00 -6.00
C ILE A 52 -0.70 -1.63 -5.87
N ASP A 53 -0.70 -0.87 -6.95
CA ASP A 53 -0.31 0.54 -6.94
C ASP A 53 -1.54 1.37 -6.58
N THR A 54 -1.47 2.09 -5.46
CA THR A 54 -2.57 2.90 -5.00
C THR A 54 -2.51 4.29 -5.61
N ALA A 55 -3.65 4.78 -6.09
CA ALA A 55 -3.82 6.22 -6.30
C ALA A 55 -3.52 6.91 -4.98
N GLY A 56 -2.95 8.10 -4.99
CA GLY A 56 -2.60 8.82 -3.77
C GLY A 56 -3.79 8.96 -2.80
N LEU A 57 -4.18 7.85 -2.17
CA LEU A 57 -5.29 7.72 -1.21
C LEU A 57 -5.16 8.68 -0.01
N PHE A 58 -3.95 9.23 0.14
CA PHE A 58 -3.62 10.15 1.23
C PHE A 58 -3.44 11.59 0.76
N ASN A 59 -3.79 11.88 -0.49
CA ASN A 59 -3.75 13.26 -0.99
C ASN A 59 -4.85 14.07 -0.30
N SER A 60 -4.45 15.10 0.44
CA SER A 60 -5.36 16.03 1.14
C SER A 60 -6.35 16.77 0.22
N THR A 61 -6.14 16.71 -1.10
CA THR A 61 -7.02 17.32 -2.10
C THR A 61 -8.08 16.35 -2.65
N MET A 62 -8.07 15.08 -2.23
CA MET A 62 -9.05 14.10 -2.69
C MET A 62 -10.39 14.31 -1.96
N HIS A 63 -11.47 14.44 -2.72
CA HIS A 63 -12.81 14.54 -2.14
C HIS A 63 -13.22 13.21 -1.48
N GLU A 64 -13.99 13.27 -0.40
CA GLU A 64 -14.40 12.13 0.41
C GLU A 64 -15.06 11.02 -0.44
N MET A 65 -15.90 11.39 -1.41
CA MET A 65 -16.55 10.44 -2.31
C MET A 65 -15.53 9.67 -3.18
N GLN A 66 -14.53 10.37 -3.72
CA GLN A 66 -13.46 9.73 -4.50
C GLN A 66 -12.58 8.82 -3.63
N LEU A 67 -12.34 9.22 -2.38
CA LEU A 67 -11.61 8.40 -1.43
C LEU A 67 -12.35 7.09 -1.15
N ASN A 68 -13.66 7.14 -0.94
CA ASN A 68 -14.48 5.95 -0.71
C ASN A 68 -14.48 5.01 -1.92
N ASP A 69 -14.62 5.54 -3.14
CA ASP A 69 -14.57 4.74 -4.38
C ASP A 69 -13.22 4.03 -4.56
N GLU A 70 -12.11 4.75 -4.30
CA GLU A 70 -10.76 4.17 -4.39
C GLU A 70 -10.50 3.15 -3.27
N MET A 71 -11.05 3.35 -2.09
CA MET A 71 -10.99 2.40 -0.98
C MET A 71 -11.73 1.10 -1.31
N GLU A 72 -12.93 1.21 -1.86
CA GLU A 72 -13.71 0.05 -2.32
C GLU A 72 -12.95 -0.72 -3.41
N LYS A 73 -12.38 0.01 -4.37
CA LYS A 73 -11.56 -0.58 -5.42
C LYS A 73 -10.31 -1.24 -4.86
N PHE A 74 -9.61 -0.60 -3.92
CA PHE A 74 -8.47 -1.19 -3.23
C PHE A 74 -8.85 -2.51 -2.54
N ALA A 75 -9.99 -2.55 -1.82
CA ALA A 75 -10.49 -3.74 -1.17
C ALA A 75 -10.72 -4.89 -2.17
N ARG A 76 -11.40 -4.61 -3.29
CA ARG A 76 -11.59 -5.59 -4.37
C ARG A 76 -10.29 -6.10 -4.97
N LEU A 77 -9.35 -5.20 -5.26
CA LEU A 77 -8.04 -5.57 -5.81
C LEU A 77 -7.18 -6.37 -4.82
N SER A 78 -7.42 -6.21 -3.53
CA SER A 78 -6.70 -6.92 -2.47
C SER A 78 -7.17 -8.37 -2.26
N PHE A 79 -8.30 -8.76 -2.85
CA PHE A 79 -8.80 -10.14 -2.74
C PHE A 79 -7.85 -11.15 -3.44
N PRO A 80 -7.61 -12.36 -2.91
CA PRO A 80 -8.18 -12.98 -1.68
C PRO A 80 -7.50 -12.53 -0.40
N GLY A 81 -6.48 -11.69 -0.46
CA GLY A 81 -5.81 -11.16 0.69
C GLY A 81 -4.52 -10.38 0.41
N LEU A 82 -4.10 -9.63 1.40
CA LEU A 82 -2.90 -8.80 1.37
C LEU A 82 -1.88 -9.32 2.38
N HIS A 83 -0.62 -9.54 1.93
CA HIS A 83 0.45 -10.07 2.78
C HIS A 83 1.30 -8.97 3.41
N VAL A 84 1.45 -7.83 2.73
CA VAL A 84 2.34 -6.75 3.18
C VAL A 84 1.89 -5.40 2.62
N PHE A 85 2.01 -4.37 3.45
CA PHE A 85 1.97 -2.97 3.07
C PHE A 85 3.40 -2.47 2.89
N LEU A 86 3.67 -1.82 1.77
CA LEU A 86 4.94 -1.15 1.50
C LEU A 86 4.68 0.35 1.52
N LEU A 87 5.07 1.02 2.59
CA LEU A 87 5.02 2.47 2.68
C LEU A 87 6.23 3.06 1.96
N VAL A 88 5.99 3.58 0.78
CA VAL A 88 7.02 4.10 -0.13
C VAL A 88 7.31 5.56 0.19
N ILE A 89 8.56 5.85 0.52
CA ILE A 89 9.05 7.17 0.98
C ILE A 89 10.32 7.53 0.21
N ARG A 90 10.44 8.79 -0.18
CA ARG A 90 11.66 9.31 -0.81
C ARG A 90 12.73 9.64 0.21
N LEU A 91 13.99 9.27 -0.06
CA LEU A 91 15.14 9.65 0.78
C LEU A 91 15.60 11.09 0.56
N ASP A 92 15.33 11.65 -0.59
CA ASP A 92 15.81 12.99 -0.99
C ASP A 92 14.88 14.14 -0.52
N VAL A 93 13.82 13.82 0.22
CA VAL A 93 12.90 14.82 0.79
C VAL A 93 12.67 14.57 2.27
N ARG A 94 12.27 15.62 3.01
CA ARG A 94 11.88 15.48 4.42
C ARG A 94 10.61 14.65 4.54
N ILE A 95 10.57 13.83 5.59
CA ILE A 95 9.32 13.18 6.02
C ILE A 95 8.34 14.26 6.46
N THR A 96 7.13 14.14 5.98
CA THR A 96 6.01 15.00 6.33
C THR A 96 5.03 14.27 7.26
N ASP A 97 4.05 14.98 7.79
CA ASP A 97 2.98 14.35 8.57
C ASP A 97 2.10 13.44 7.71
N GLU A 98 2.14 13.58 6.36
CA GLU A 98 1.42 12.71 5.45
C GLU A 98 1.90 11.25 5.59
N GLU A 99 3.20 10.98 5.58
CA GLU A 99 3.75 9.64 5.76
C GLU A 99 3.42 9.06 7.15
N LYS A 100 3.50 9.88 8.19
CA LYS A 100 3.12 9.47 9.56
C LYS A 100 1.63 9.12 9.64
N ASN A 101 0.78 9.87 8.95
CA ASN A 101 -0.66 9.65 8.90
C ASN A 101 -1.03 8.38 8.14
N ILE A 102 -0.25 7.98 7.12
CA ILE A 102 -0.46 6.72 6.40
C ILE A 102 -0.36 5.51 7.35
N VAL A 103 0.64 5.48 8.24
CA VAL A 103 0.77 4.39 9.22
C VAL A 103 -0.40 4.37 10.19
N LYS A 104 -0.82 5.53 10.68
CA LYS A 104 -2.02 5.64 11.53
C LYS A 104 -3.26 5.14 10.80
N TRP A 105 -3.41 5.53 9.54
CA TRP A 105 -4.52 5.11 8.70
C TRP A 105 -4.53 3.59 8.48
N ILE A 106 -3.36 2.97 8.19
CA ILE A 106 -3.24 1.51 8.07
C ILE A 106 -3.73 0.83 9.36
N ARG A 107 -3.29 1.31 10.53
CA ARG A 107 -3.73 0.78 11.82
C ARG A 107 -5.23 0.94 12.06
N SER A 108 -5.78 2.12 11.78
CA SER A 108 -7.20 2.41 11.99
C SER A 108 -8.11 1.56 11.10
N ASN A 109 -7.70 1.29 9.85
CA ASN A 109 -8.52 0.56 8.88
C ASN A 109 -8.30 -0.96 8.92
N PHE A 110 -7.08 -1.42 9.22
CA PHE A 110 -6.73 -2.85 9.18
C PHE A 110 -6.38 -3.43 10.56
N GLY A 111 -6.45 -2.62 11.62
CA GLY A 111 -6.15 -2.99 12.99
C GLY A 111 -4.71 -2.65 13.40
N GLU A 112 -4.48 -2.55 14.71
CA GLU A 112 -3.17 -2.20 15.27
C GLU A 112 -2.06 -3.15 14.81
N ASP A 113 -2.36 -4.43 14.66
CA ASP A 113 -1.41 -5.43 14.18
C ASP A 113 -1.01 -5.25 12.71
N ALA A 114 -1.72 -4.43 11.92
CA ALA A 114 -1.37 -4.18 10.52
C ALA A 114 0.02 -3.54 10.35
N ALA A 115 0.48 -2.79 11.35
CA ALA A 115 1.84 -2.26 11.37
C ALA A 115 2.91 -3.36 11.34
N ARG A 116 2.62 -4.56 11.88
CA ARG A 116 3.50 -5.73 11.84
C ARG A 116 3.65 -6.34 10.45
N TYR A 117 2.79 -5.98 9.52
CA TYR A 117 2.81 -6.36 8.11
C TYR A 117 3.17 -5.18 7.21
N THR A 118 3.77 -4.13 7.79
CA THR A 118 4.17 -2.92 7.07
C THR A 118 5.70 -2.81 7.02
N PHE A 119 6.23 -2.52 5.83
CA PHE A 119 7.62 -2.11 5.59
C PHE A 119 7.68 -0.67 5.16
N ILE A 120 8.69 0.05 5.65
CA ILE A 120 9.10 1.33 5.06
C ILE A 120 10.00 1.00 3.88
N LEU A 121 9.60 1.39 2.68
CA LEU A 121 10.41 1.20 1.48
C LEU A 121 10.89 2.56 0.97
N PHE A 122 12.16 2.80 1.14
CA PHE A 122 12.80 4.03 0.67
C PHE A 122 13.07 3.96 -0.83
N THR A 123 12.79 5.05 -1.53
CA THR A 123 13.19 5.26 -2.93
C THR A 123 14.31 6.28 -3.01
N HIS A 124 14.93 6.40 -4.19
CA HIS A 124 16.06 7.30 -4.42
C HIS A 124 17.30 6.94 -3.57
N ASP A 125 17.58 5.64 -3.44
CA ASP A 125 18.75 5.11 -2.74
C ASP A 125 20.07 5.60 -3.36
N ASP A 126 20.08 5.90 -4.65
CA ASP A 126 21.17 6.56 -5.37
C ASP A 126 21.57 7.91 -4.76
N GLN A 127 20.65 8.61 -4.09
CA GLN A 127 20.93 9.91 -3.45
C GLN A 127 21.73 9.78 -2.15
N LEU A 128 21.89 8.57 -1.62
CA LEU A 128 22.78 8.32 -0.48
C LEU A 128 24.27 8.48 -0.83
N ASN A 129 24.62 8.47 -2.14
CA ASN A 129 25.99 8.67 -2.63
C ASN A 129 27.02 7.75 -1.94
N GLY A 130 26.62 6.49 -1.69
CA GLY A 130 27.46 5.48 -1.02
C GLY A 130 27.42 5.52 0.51
N ARG A 131 26.67 6.44 1.11
CA ARG A 131 26.43 6.45 2.56
C ARG A 131 25.54 5.26 2.92
N PRO A 132 25.85 4.49 3.98
CA PRO A 132 24.97 3.43 4.45
C PRO A 132 23.59 3.99 4.86
N LEU A 133 22.51 3.30 4.47
CA LEU A 133 21.14 3.68 4.82
C LEU A 133 20.94 3.75 6.33
N ASP A 134 21.55 2.84 7.09
CA ASP A 134 21.45 2.80 8.55
C ASP A 134 22.03 4.06 9.21
N ASP A 135 23.13 4.61 8.65
CA ASP A 135 23.72 5.86 9.14
C ASP A 135 22.82 7.06 8.81
N PHE A 136 22.18 7.04 7.63
CA PHE A 136 21.22 8.07 7.25
C PHE A 136 19.99 8.07 8.18
N ILE A 137 19.47 6.90 8.49
CA ILE A 137 18.33 6.72 9.42
C ILE A 137 18.71 7.18 10.84
N ARG A 138 19.91 6.85 11.29
CA ARG A 138 20.39 7.21 12.64
C ARG A 138 20.43 8.71 12.86
N ASP A 139 20.67 9.49 11.84
CA ASP A 139 20.72 10.95 11.92
C ASP A 139 19.35 11.63 11.89
N SER A 140 18.26 10.85 11.68
CA SER A 140 16.91 11.39 11.60
C SER A 140 15.97 10.77 12.65
N PRO A 141 15.69 11.46 13.76
CA PRO A 141 14.73 10.98 14.77
C PRO A 141 13.33 10.71 14.21
N ASP A 142 12.89 11.48 13.21
CA ASP A 142 11.59 11.28 12.56
C ASP A 142 11.56 9.96 11.79
N LEU A 143 12.64 9.63 11.04
CA LEU A 143 12.78 8.34 10.35
C LEU A 143 12.80 7.18 11.34
N GLN A 144 13.58 7.28 12.39
CA GLN A 144 13.65 6.25 13.44
C GLN A 144 12.26 6.00 14.06
N SER A 145 11.54 7.08 14.42
CA SER A 145 10.21 6.99 14.98
C SER A 145 9.23 6.30 14.03
N LEU A 146 9.27 6.65 12.73
CA LEU A 146 8.41 6.05 11.72
C LEU A 146 8.75 4.56 11.52
N ILE A 147 10.02 4.21 11.40
CA ILE A 147 10.47 2.83 11.25
C ILE A 147 10.08 2.00 12.47
N ASN A 148 10.27 2.53 13.68
CA ASN A 148 9.87 1.87 14.92
C ASN A 148 8.36 1.61 14.97
N SER A 149 7.54 2.51 14.41
CA SER A 149 6.10 2.30 14.30
C SER A 149 5.71 1.13 13.40
N CYS A 150 6.64 0.61 12.59
CA CYS A 150 6.52 -0.56 11.72
C CYS A 150 7.44 -1.71 12.18
N ASP A 151 7.70 -1.85 13.50
CA ASP A 151 8.56 -2.87 14.12
C ASP A 151 9.97 -2.94 13.53
N GLY A 152 10.55 -1.79 13.18
CA GLY A 152 11.91 -1.69 12.68
C GLY A 152 12.12 -2.18 11.25
N ARG A 153 11.06 -2.39 10.46
CA ARG A 153 11.17 -2.95 9.10
C ARG A 153 11.32 -1.87 8.06
N TYR A 154 12.43 -1.94 7.34
CA TYR A 154 12.71 -1.06 6.20
C TYR A 154 13.60 -1.74 5.15
N HIS A 155 13.57 -1.15 3.96
CA HIS A 155 14.39 -1.52 2.82
C HIS A 155 14.55 -0.30 1.89
N SER A 156 15.52 -0.31 0.97
CA SER A 156 15.67 0.74 -0.03
C SER A 156 15.73 0.19 -1.44
N PHE A 157 15.28 1.00 -2.40
CA PHE A 157 15.33 0.74 -3.83
C PHE A 157 15.98 1.90 -4.58
N ASN A 158 16.87 1.53 -5.49
CA ASN A 158 17.23 2.37 -6.63
C ASN A 158 16.32 2.02 -7.82
N ASN A 159 15.27 2.78 -8.02
CA ASN A 159 14.32 2.55 -9.11
C ASN A 159 14.88 2.95 -10.50
N ILE A 160 16.02 3.62 -10.57
CA ILE A 160 16.74 3.92 -11.81
C ILE A 160 17.47 2.66 -12.29
N ASN A 161 18.13 1.94 -11.38
CA ASN A 161 18.85 0.70 -11.68
C ASN A 161 17.94 -0.54 -11.48
N ARG A 162 16.97 -0.73 -12.35
CA ARG A 162 16.02 -1.87 -12.29
C ARG A 162 16.65 -3.20 -12.68
N GLU A 163 17.78 -3.19 -13.35
CA GLU A 163 18.52 -4.41 -13.70
C GLU A 163 19.09 -5.08 -12.45
N ASN A 164 19.33 -4.31 -11.39
CA ASN A 164 19.73 -4.85 -10.10
C ASN A 164 18.56 -5.54 -9.40
N GLN A 165 18.35 -6.81 -9.72
CA GLN A 165 17.31 -7.64 -9.13
C GLN A 165 17.63 -8.11 -7.70
N GLU A 166 18.82 -7.85 -7.19
CA GLU A 166 19.21 -8.20 -5.82
C GLU A 166 18.39 -7.40 -4.79
N GLN A 167 18.14 -6.12 -5.04
CA GLN A 167 17.27 -5.29 -4.19
C GLN A 167 15.88 -5.89 -4.02
N VAL A 168 15.30 -6.46 -5.08
CA VAL A 168 13.98 -7.13 -5.02
C VAL A 168 14.08 -8.44 -4.23
N THR A 169 15.17 -9.17 -4.43
CA THR A 169 15.43 -10.43 -3.70
C THR A 169 15.47 -10.21 -2.21
N MET A 170 16.28 -9.26 -1.78
CA MET A 170 16.44 -8.92 -0.37
C MET A 170 15.13 -8.44 0.26
N LEU A 171 14.31 -7.68 -0.49
CA LEU A 171 12.98 -7.29 -0.02
C LEU A 171 12.09 -8.52 0.20
N LEU A 172 12.04 -9.44 -0.77
CA LEU A 172 11.21 -10.64 -0.68
C LEU A 172 11.65 -11.55 0.47
N GLU A 173 12.95 -11.71 0.71
CA GLU A 173 13.50 -12.45 1.84
C GLU A 173 13.12 -11.82 3.19
N LYS A 174 13.20 -10.51 3.31
CA LYS A 174 12.75 -9.78 4.51
C LYS A 174 11.24 -9.95 4.74
N ILE A 175 10.44 -9.95 3.68
CA ILE A 175 8.99 -10.21 3.77
C ILE A 175 8.73 -11.64 4.24
N ASP A 176 9.45 -12.63 3.71
CA ASP A 176 9.31 -14.03 4.18
C ASP A 176 9.64 -14.15 5.67
N GLN A 177 10.77 -13.59 6.09
CA GLN A 177 11.16 -13.58 7.52
C GLN A 177 10.12 -12.89 8.41
N MET A 178 9.53 -11.79 7.93
CA MET A 178 8.42 -11.15 8.64
C MET A 178 7.21 -12.07 8.75
N MET A 179 6.82 -12.71 7.66
CA MET A 179 5.67 -13.63 7.64
C MET A 179 5.91 -14.80 8.60
N GLU A 180 7.08 -15.44 8.57
CA GLU A 180 7.46 -16.52 9.48
C GLU A 180 7.41 -16.08 10.94
N ARG A 181 7.99 -14.93 11.29
CA ARG A 181 7.96 -14.38 12.66
C ARG A 181 6.53 -14.11 13.14
N ASN A 182 5.71 -13.51 12.28
CA ASN A 182 4.32 -13.21 12.63
C ASN A 182 3.49 -14.48 12.81
N MET A 183 3.78 -15.58 12.08
CA MET A 183 3.11 -16.87 12.25
C MET A 183 3.56 -17.62 13.50
N THR A 184 4.85 -17.54 13.88
CA THR A 184 5.41 -18.29 15.03
C THR A 184 5.18 -17.62 16.37
N HIS A 185 5.28 -16.28 16.44
CA HIS A 185 5.14 -15.52 17.69
C HIS A 185 3.69 -15.11 17.97
N HIS A 186 2.83 -15.14 16.98
CA HIS A 186 1.41 -14.85 17.10
C HIS A 186 0.61 -15.90 16.33
N PRO A 187 0.56 -17.17 16.86
CA PRO A 187 0.06 -18.34 16.15
C PRO A 187 -1.45 -18.35 15.94
N THR A 188 -2.13 -17.26 16.12
CA THR A 188 -3.54 -17.19 15.77
C THR A 188 -3.67 -16.80 14.30
N PRO A 189 -4.10 -17.76 13.44
CA PRO A 189 -4.58 -17.47 12.09
C PRO A 189 -5.56 -16.29 12.04
N GLU A 190 -6.24 -16.03 13.17
CA GLU A 190 -7.20 -14.96 13.40
C GLU A 190 -6.64 -13.56 13.11
N ARG A 191 -5.38 -13.26 13.43
CA ARG A 191 -4.84 -11.89 13.23
C ARG A 191 -4.50 -11.58 11.77
N PHE A 192 -3.93 -12.52 11.06
CA PHE A 192 -3.78 -12.40 9.61
C PHE A 192 -5.15 -12.42 8.94
N ASN A 193 -6.03 -13.29 9.39
CA ASN A 193 -7.43 -13.34 8.98
C ASN A 193 -8.17 -12.03 9.28
N THR A 194 -7.83 -11.29 10.34
CA THR A 194 -8.45 -10.00 10.67
C THR A 194 -8.22 -8.95 9.59
N ILE A 195 -7.00 -8.84 9.05
CA ILE A 195 -6.72 -7.94 7.92
C ILE A 195 -7.52 -8.40 6.69
N GLN A 196 -7.52 -9.70 6.41
CA GLN A 196 -8.27 -10.30 5.32
C GLN A 196 -9.78 -10.12 5.48
N GLU A 197 -10.31 -10.32 6.69
CA GLU A 197 -11.71 -10.13 7.01
C GLU A 197 -12.16 -8.66 6.94
N ARG A 198 -11.29 -7.72 7.34
CA ARG A 198 -11.59 -6.30 7.19
C ARG A 198 -11.64 -5.89 5.72
N ILE A 199 -10.72 -6.39 4.89
CA ILE A 199 -10.79 -6.21 3.44
C ILE A 199 -12.10 -6.78 2.90
N ARG A 200 -12.52 -7.99 3.31
CA ARG A 200 -13.82 -8.59 2.94
C ARG A 200 -15.00 -7.78 3.42
N ARG A 201 -14.97 -7.21 4.64
CA ARG A 201 -16.06 -6.37 5.16
C ARG A 201 -16.22 -5.08 4.39
N LEU A 202 -15.11 -4.46 3.95
CA LEU A 202 -15.14 -3.31 3.06
C LEU A 202 -15.81 -3.68 1.72
N GLU A 203 -15.48 -4.85 1.17
CA GLU A 203 -16.06 -5.37 -0.06
C GLU A 203 -17.57 -5.69 0.09
N ILE A 204 -17.98 -6.34 1.19
CA ILE A 204 -19.37 -6.67 1.47
C ILE A 204 -20.18 -5.40 1.78
N GLY A 205 -19.62 -4.46 2.52
CA GLY A 205 -20.28 -3.18 2.82
C GLY A 205 -20.58 -2.37 1.56
N ALA A 206 -19.66 -2.38 0.61
CA ALA A 206 -19.84 -1.78 -0.70
C ALA A 206 -20.96 -2.46 -1.52
N CYS A 207 -21.01 -3.80 -1.54
CA CYS A 207 -22.08 -4.56 -2.20
C CYS A 207 -23.45 -4.30 -1.58
N VAL A 208 -23.55 -4.22 -0.24
CA VAL A 208 -24.79 -3.94 0.46
C VAL A 208 -25.26 -2.51 0.21
N GLY A 209 -24.35 -1.53 0.14
CA GLY A 209 -24.68 -0.15 -0.21
C GLY A 209 -25.27 -0.02 -1.61
N ILE A 210 -24.76 -0.76 -2.60
CA ILE A 210 -25.29 -0.79 -3.98
C ILE A 210 -26.67 -1.45 -4.02
N ILE A 211 -26.90 -2.54 -3.30
CA ILE A 211 -28.19 -3.20 -3.23
C ILE A 211 -29.23 -2.30 -2.52
N GLY A 212 -28.83 -1.61 -1.46
CA GLY A 212 -29.67 -0.65 -0.77
C GLY A 212 -30.10 0.54 -1.63
N ALA A 213 -29.17 1.10 -2.41
CA ALA A 213 -29.44 2.21 -3.33
C ALA A 213 -30.34 1.79 -4.49
N THR A 214 -30.15 0.59 -5.05
CA THR A 214 -31.00 0.05 -6.13
C THR A 214 -32.40 -0.31 -5.63
N ALA A 215 -32.51 -0.81 -4.42
CA ALA A 215 -33.82 -1.10 -3.81
C ALA A 215 -34.61 0.18 -3.51
N LEU A 216 -33.94 1.27 -3.13
CA LEU A 216 -34.60 2.55 -2.86
C LEU A 216 -35.11 3.21 -4.16
N ILE A 217 -34.38 3.05 -5.28
CA ILE A 217 -34.83 3.55 -6.60
C ILE A 217 -36.05 2.78 -7.11
N LEU A 218 -36.15 1.47 -6.87
CA LEU A 218 -37.26 0.65 -7.29
C LEU A 218 -38.54 0.89 -6.48
N VAL A 219 -38.43 1.39 -5.23
CA VAL A 219 -39.60 1.70 -4.37
C VAL A 219 -40.17 3.09 -4.68
N THR A 220 -39.39 4.01 -5.25
CA THR A 220 -39.90 5.36 -5.59
C THR A 220 -40.63 5.42 -6.92
N ASP A 221 -40.42 4.48 -7.84
CA ASP A 221 -41.08 4.45 -9.16
C ASP A 221 -42.46 3.76 -9.17
N THR A 222 -42.90 3.14 -8.06
CA THR A 222 -44.20 2.47 -7.99
C THR A 222 -45.34 3.32 -7.40
N ASN A 223 -45.08 4.60 -7.04
CA ASN A 223 -46.07 5.43 -6.35
C ASN A 223 -46.58 6.65 -7.14
N THR A 224 -46.42 6.68 -8.46
CA THR A 224 -47.03 7.70 -9.33
C THR A 224 -47.88 7.05 -10.41
N GLY A 225 -49.05 6.58 -10.00
CA GLY A 225 -50.04 6.05 -10.95
C GLY A 225 -51.31 5.63 -10.30
N SER A 226 -52.11 6.59 -9.79
CA SER A 226 -53.57 6.47 -9.66
C SER A 226 -54.16 7.76 -9.05
N SER A 227 -54.68 8.62 -9.87
CA SER A 227 -55.92 9.38 -9.69
C SER A 227 -56.15 10.24 -10.92
#